data_afff279d9928b1aed0aec4a26044b162
#
_entry.id   afff279d9928b1aed0aec4a26044b162
#
_cell.length_a   1.000
_cell.length_b   1.000
_cell.length_c   1.000
_cell.angle_alpha   90.00
_cell.angle_beta   90.00
_cell.angle_gamma   90.00
#
_symmetry.space_group_name_H-M   'P 1'
#
loop_
_entity.id
_entity.type
_entity.pdbx_description
1 polymer ?
#
loop_
_entity_poly.entity_id
_entity_poly.type
_entity_poly.pdbx_seq_one_letter_code
_entity_poly.pdbx_strand_id
1 'polypeptide(L)'
;MKKTLALFMATAMFAPSAFAAEITPYVGVGLVIDKAGTSAKRVKFDASKVPADIPHAFVANAGDNMDFDMAFAGEITAGVKIGSVRAELEAAIRSASEDDYEIYNGDIISTVMGGVSMPGVTPLPTEIETSTSVRHNSYLFNMYYDFDLGNSSWTPYIGAGVGLGVYRQKASVEIDVDDAALAALLNGPMGGMIGPMLAGVPLGEMEVANDTLYEFEWQVGIGTAYNFSEDWAMDIGYRFNSSNVADEFVYAHEIKVGVRYTF
;
A
#
# COMPACT_ATOMS: atom_id res chain seq x y z
N MET A 1 -0.58 19.20 -18.89
CA MET A 1 0.50 19.11 -17.89
C MET A 1 1.47 17.92 -18.08
N LYS A 2 1.19 16.91 -18.93
CA LYS A 2 2.05 15.71 -19.08
C LYS A 2 3.34 15.88 -19.90
N LYS A 3 3.53 17.00 -20.60
CA LYS A 3 4.73 17.23 -21.45
C LYS A 3 5.83 18.06 -20.79
N THR A 4 5.54 18.74 -19.68
CA THR A 4 6.49 19.64 -19.00
C THR A 4 7.40 18.91 -18.01
N LEU A 5 6.93 17.78 -17.45
CA LEU A 5 7.71 17.00 -16.48
C LEU A 5 8.87 16.24 -17.17
N ALA A 6 8.64 15.72 -18.38
CA ALA A 6 9.67 15.00 -19.15
C ALA A 6 10.82 15.91 -19.60
N LEU A 7 10.55 17.20 -19.78
CA LEU A 7 11.56 18.20 -20.22
C LEU A 7 12.48 18.62 -19.06
N PHE A 8 11.98 18.63 -17.83
CA PHE A 8 12.78 18.97 -16.63
C PHE A 8 13.80 17.86 -16.28
N MET A 9 13.45 16.60 -16.48
CA MET A 9 14.37 15.47 -16.26
C MET A 9 15.48 15.41 -17.33
N ALA A 10 15.18 15.77 -18.58
CA ALA A 10 16.16 15.76 -19.67
C ALA A 10 17.16 16.93 -19.57
N THR A 11 16.78 18.09 -19.01
CA THR A 11 17.65 19.26 -18.89
C THR A 11 18.64 19.18 -17.73
N ALA A 12 18.34 18.43 -16.67
CA ALA A 12 19.26 18.20 -15.57
C ALA A 12 20.45 17.28 -15.95
N MET A 13 20.28 16.45 -16.97
CA MET A 13 21.35 15.54 -17.46
C MET A 13 22.30 16.19 -18.45
N PHE A 14 22.04 17.42 -18.94
CA PHE A 14 22.80 18.05 -20.01
C PHE A 14 23.24 19.49 -19.68
N ALA A 15 23.59 19.80 -18.42
CA ALA A 15 24.28 21.05 -18.11
C ALA A 15 25.79 20.87 -18.43
N PRO A 16 26.29 21.36 -19.58
CA PRO A 16 27.68 21.21 -19.90
C PRO A 16 28.54 22.20 -19.12
N SER A 17 29.61 21.72 -18.53
CA SER A 17 30.88 22.41 -18.40
C SER A 17 31.07 23.60 -17.46
N ALA A 18 30.47 23.58 -16.26
CA ALA A 18 30.94 24.50 -15.21
C ALA A 18 31.58 23.83 -13.99
N PHE A 19 31.59 22.50 -13.92
CA PHE A 19 32.24 21.73 -12.83
C PHE A 19 33.25 20.76 -13.45
N ALA A 20 34.53 20.94 -13.15
CA ALA A 20 35.57 19.94 -13.40
C ALA A 20 35.47 18.75 -12.44
N ALA A 21 34.28 18.45 -11.93
CA ALA A 21 34.01 17.32 -11.09
C ALA A 21 33.69 16.12 -11.99
N GLU A 22 34.36 15.00 -11.75
CA GLU A 22 34.10 13.73 -12.40
C GLU A 22 32.67 13.29 -12.14
N ILE A 23 31.91 13.02 -13.21
CA ILE A 23 30.54 12.50 -13.15
C ILE A 23 30.63 10.99 -13.24
N THR A 24 30.28 10.31 -12.18
CA THR A 24 30.36 8.86 -12.07
C THR A 24 28.95 8.25 -12.04
N PRO A 25 28.48 7.60 -13.13
CA PRO A 25 27.17 6.96 -13.17
C PRO A 25 27.18 5.66 -12.33
N TYR A 26 26.00 5.31 -11.82
CA TYR A 26 25.80 4.07 -11.09
C TYR A 26 24.38 3.53 -11.26
N VAL A 27 24.22 2.24 -10.96
CA VAL A 27 22.94 1.55 -10.84
C VAL A 27 22.91 0.78 -9.52
N GLY A 28 21.72 0.55 -9.00
CA GLY A 28 21.56 -0.21 -7.77
C GLY A 28 20.29 -1.04 -7.75
N VAL A 29 20.31 -2.05 -6.90
CA VAL A 29 19.15 -2.86 -6.55
C VAL A 29 19.08 -2.99 -5.02
N GLY A 30 17.90 -3.04 -4.48
CA GLY A 30 17.71 -3.11 -3.03
C GLY A 30 16.45 -3.83 -2.62
N LEU A 31 16.43 -4.17 -1.34
CA LEU A 31 15.26 -4.63 -0.62
C LEU A 31 14.93 -3.58 0.43
N VAL A 32 13.63 -3.31 0.56
CA VAL A 32 13.09 -2.39 1.55
C VAL A 32 12.09 -3.16 2.41
N ILE A 33 12.21 -2.98 3.71
CA ILE A 33 11.20 -3.42 4.67
C ILE A 33 10.58 -2.15 5.21
N ASP A 34 9.27 -2.00 5.06
CA ASP A 34 8.55 -0.85 5.54
C ASP A 34 7.46 -1.21 6.55
N LYS A 35 7.21 -0.28 7.46
CA LYS A 35 6.03 -0.26 8.30
C LYS A 35 5.31 1.05 8.06
N ALA A 36 4.15 0.94 7.41
CA ALA A 36 3.29 2.08 7.15
C ALA A 36 2.49 2.45 8.39
N GLY A 37 2.14 3.73 8.49
CA GLY A 37 1.22 4.28 9.46
C GLY A 37 0.38 5.36 8.81
N THR A 38 -0.77 5.65 9.38
CA THR A 38 -1.64 6.71 8.89
C THR A 38 -2.13 7.58 10.05
N SER A 39 -2.33 8.87 9.79
CA SER A 39 -3.04 9.75 10.70
C SER A 39 -4.55 9.56 10.64
N ALA A 40 -5.04 8.85 9.63
CA ALA A 40 -6.44 8.52 9.48
C ALA A 40 -6.88 7.61 10.64
N LYS A 41 -7.89 8.05 11.37
CA LYS A 41 -8.52 7.23 12.42
C LYS A 41 -9.59 6.30 11.84
N ARG A 42 -9.99 6.50 10.58
CA ARG A 42 -11.03 5.71 9.87
C ARG A 42 -10.82 5.80 8.37
N VAL A 43 -10.96 4.69 7.67
CA VAL A 43 -11.18 4.71 6.23
C VAL A 43 -12.60 5.25 6.00
N LYS A 44 -12.70 6.37 5.30
CA LYS A 44 -13.99 6.89 4.86
C LYS A 44 -14.42 6.09 3.63
N PHE A 45 -15.23 5.07 3.84
CA PHE A 45 -15.95 4.47 2.73
C PHE A 45 -16.93 5.49 2.15
N ASP A 46 -16.89 5.67 0.84
CA ASP A 46 -17.92 6.41 0.13
C ASP A 46 -19.21 5.57 0.15
N ALA A 47 -20.09 5.89 1.10
CA ALA A 47 -21.36 5.18 1.28
C ALA A 47 -22.23 5.20 0.02
N SER A 48 -21.96 6.08 -0.95
CA SER A 48 -22.67 6.12 -2.24
C SER A 48 -22.27 4.99 -3.18
N LYS A 49 -21.10 4.37 -2.93
CA LYS A 49 -20.58 3.24 -3.73
C LYS A 49 -20.99 1.89 -3.13
N VAL A 50 -21.51 1.87 -1.91
CA VAL A 50 -22.01 0.65 -1.27
C VAL A 50 -23.38 0.33 -1.87
N PRO A 51 -23.63 -0.91 -2.36
CA PRO A 51 -24.95 -1.30 -2.84
C PRO A 51 -26.03 -0.98 -1.80
N ALA A 52 -27.15 -0.40 -2.24
CA ALA A 52 -28.22 0.08 -1.36
C ALA A 52 -28.84 -1.02 -0.48
N ASP A 53 -28.61 -2.25 -0.82
CA ASP A 53 -29.14 -3.45 -0.17
C ASP A 53 -28.29 -3.92 1.02
N ILE A 54 -27.06 -3.34 1.20
CA ILE A 54 -26.24 -3.61 2.38
C ILE A 54 -26.66 -2.65 3.50
N PRO A 55 -27.11 -3.16 4.65
CA PRO A 55 -27.49 -2.29 5.77
C PRO A 55 -26.33 -1.38 6.19
N HIS A 56 -26.53 -0.08 6.18
CA HIS A 56 -25.50 0.92 6.54
C HIS A 56 -24.87 0.70 7.92
N ALA A 57 -25.54 -0.06 8.80
CA ALA A 57 -25.02 -0.42 10.10
C ALA A 57 -23.75 -1.31 10.02
N PHE A 58 -23.59 -2.10 8.94
CA PHE A 58 -22.44 -2.96 8.74
C PHE A 58 -21.21 -2.15 8.26
N VAL A 59 -21.43 -1.06 7.54
CA VAL A 59 -20.37 -0.20 7.00
C VAL A 59 -19.81 0.76 8.06
N ALA A 60 -20.62 1.09 9.08
CA ALA A 60 -20.25 2.10 10.10
C ALA A 60 -19.17 1.64 11.09
N ASN A 61 -18.94 0.34 11.23
CA ASN A 61 -18.01 -0.22 12.21
C ASN A 61 -16.70 -0.71 11.59
N ALA A 62 -16.58 -0.74 10.26
CA ALA A 62 -15.33 -1.08 9.58
C ALA A 62 -14.34 0.09 9.73
N GLY A 63 -13.31 -0.07 10.55
CA GLY A 63 -12.17 0.84 10.51
C GLY A 63 -11.74 1.53 11.80
N ASP A 64 -11.88 0.93 12.97
CA ASP A 64 -11.45 1.59 14.20
C ASP A 64 -9.92 1.49 14.47
N ASN A 65 -9.16 0.60 13.82
CA ASN A 65 -7.69 0.52 13.94
C ASN A 65 -7.10 -0.20 12.72
N MET A 66 -6.68 0.53 11.71
CA MET A 66 -5.83 -0.05 10.68
C MET A 66 -4.39 -0.17 11.22
N ASP A 67 -3.95 -1.36 11.52
CA ASP A 67 -2.54 -1.67 11.76
C ASP A 67 -2.00 -2.35 10.50
N PHE A 68 -1.33 -1.58 9.66
CA PHE A 68 -0.73 -2.12 8.45
C PHE A 68 0.42 -3.06 8.82
N ASP A 69 0.39 -4.25 8.29
CA ASP A 69 1.48 -5.20 8.39
C ASP A 69 2.76 -4.68 7.72
N MET A 70 3.90 -5.29 8.07
CA MET A 70 5.16 -4.98 7.42
C MET A 70 5.09 -5.38 5.95
N ALA A 71 5.38 -4.43 5.05
CA ALA A 71 5.48 -4.69 3.62
C ALA A 71 6.95 -4.84 3.20
N PHE A 72 7.14 -5.58 2.10
CA PHE A 72 8.44 -5.76 1.48
C PHE A 72 8.44 -5.13 0.10
N ALA A 73 9.51 -4.42 -0.25
CA ALA A 73 9.69 -3.87 -1.58
C ALA A 73 10.99 -4.33 -2.22
N GLY A 74 10.93 -4.53 -3.53
CA GLY A 74 12.11 -4.52 -4.38
C GLY A 74 12.33 -3.11 -4.92
N GLU A 75 13.58 -2.65 -4.91
CA GLU A 75 13.97 -1.33 -5.38
C GLU A 75 15.01 -1.44 -6.48
N ILE A 76 14.87 -0.60 -7.50
CA ILE A 76 15.89 -0.37 -8.52
C ILE A 76 16.22 1.12 -8.56
N THR A 77 17.49 1.43 -8.73
CA THR A 77 17.99 2.80 -8.77
C THR A 77 18.96 3.01 -9.93
N ALA A 78 18.98 4.24 -10.44
CA ALA A 78 19.98 4.69 -11.40
C ALA A 78 20.32 6.15 -11.10
N GLY A 79 21.61 6.45 -11.05
CA GLY A 79 22.02 7.78 -10.63
C GLY A 79 23.40 8.18 -11.13
N VAL A 80 23.80 9.38 -10.70
CA VAL A 80 25.12 9.93 -10.93
C VAL A 80 25.68 10.49 -9.63
N LYS A 81 26.99 10.32 -9.43
CA LYS A 81 27.75 10.91 -8.34
C LYS A 81 28.63 12.02 -8.89
N ILE A 82 28.64 13.16 -8.23
CA ILE A 82 29.44 14.33 -8.55
C ILE A 82 30.08 14.81 -7.25
N GLY A 83 31.33 14.45 -7.04
CA GLY A 83 32.01 14.71 -5.77
C GLY A 83 31.27 14.01 -4.61
N SER A 84 30.81 14.80 -3.63
CA SER A 84 30.06 14.28 -2.46
C SER A 84 28.55 14.24 -2.68
N VAL A 85 28.05 14.64 -3.84
CA VAL A 85 26.60 14.68 -4.13
C VAL A 85 26.21 13.55 -5.06
N ARG A 86 25.12 12.85 -4.75
CA ARG A 86 24.47 11.89 -5.64
C ARG A 86 23.08 12.36 -6.03
N ALA A 87 22.74 12.21 -7.31
CA ALA A 87 21.38 12.39 -7.83
C ALA A 87 20.91 11.03 -8.38
N GLU A 88 19.72 10.58 -7.98
CA GLU A 88 19.25 9.21 -8.22
C GLU A 88 17.77 9.20 -8.59
N LEU A 89 17.43 8.40 -9.58
CA LEU A 89 16.07 7.97 -9.85
C LEU A 89 15.85 6.61 -9.19
N GLU A 90 14.72 6.47 -8.52
CA GLU A 90 14.33 5.29 -7.77
C GLU A 90 12.96 4.81 -8.19
N ALA A 91 12.79 3.50 -8.34
CA ALA A 91 11.51 2.85 -8.43
C ALA A 91 11.45 1.73 -7.39
N ALA A 92 10.53 1.82 -6.46
CA ALA A 92 10.26 0.81 -5.45
C ALA A 92 8.88 0.19 -5.67
N ILE A 93 8.85 -1.14 -5.79
CA ILE A 93 7.64 -1.93 -6.00
C ILE A 93 7.41 -2.77 -4.77
N ARG A 94 6.26 -2.54 -4.08
CA ARG A 94 5.91 -3.19 -2.82
C ARG A 94 4.94 -4.35 -2.99
N SER A 95 5.02 -5.31 -2.09
CA SER A 95 3.95 -6.29 -1.89
C SER A 95 2.66 -5.58 -1.51
N ALA A 96 1.52 -6.20 -1.76
CA ALA A 96 0.28 -5.72 -1.16
C ALA A 96 0.33 -5.96 0.36
N SER A 97 -0.22 -5.03 1.12
CA SER A 97 -0.60 -5.23 2.52
C SER A 97 -2.08 -5.56 2.52
N GLU A 98 -2.45 -6.65 3.14
CA GLU A 98 -3.82 -7.15 3.21
C GLU A 98 -4.26 -7.09 4.68
N ASP A 99 -5.49 -6.67 4.89
CA ASP A 99 -6.13 -6.63 6.20
C ASP A 99 -7.54 -7.20 6.06
N ASP A 100 -7.80 -8.29 6.77
CA ASP A 100 -9.07 -8.99 6.77
C ASP A 100 -9.78 -8.72 8.10
N TYR A 101 -11.01 -8.29 8.01
CA TYR A 101 -11.81 -7.93 9.17
C TYR A 101 -13.18 -8.62 9.13
N GLU A 102 -13.47 -9.41 10.15
CA GLU A 102 -14.80 -10.01 10.34
C GLU A 102 -15.77 -8.94 10.83
N ILE A 103 -16.81 -8.67 10.03
CA ILE A 103 -17.88 -7.70 10.36
C ILE A 103 -19.00 -8.37 11.12
N TYR A 104 -19.33 -9.60 10.75
CA TYR A 104 -20.45 -10.34 11.31
C TYR A 104 -20.20 -11.84 11.31
N ASN A 105 -20.53 -12.47 12.42
CA ASN A 105 -20.53 -13.93 12.55
C ASN A 105 -21.74 -14.33 13.38
N GLY A 106 -22.74 -14.94 12.76
CA GLY A 106 -23.98 -15.29 13.45
C GLY A 106 -25.09 -15.79 12.54
N ASP A 107 -26.31 -15.87 13.07
CA ASP A 107 -27.49 -16.26 12.32
C ASP A 107 -28.16 -15.04 11.69
N ILE A 108 -27.99 -14.86 10.36
CA ILE A 108 -28.52 -13.71 9.63
C ILE A 108 -30.06 -13.67 9.67
N ILE A 109 -30.72 -14.82 9.72
CA ILE A 109 -32.18 -14.88 9.77
C ILE A 109 -32.70 -14.24 11.06
N SER A 110 -32.12 -14.60 12.20
CA SER A 110 -32.50 -14.00 13.47
C SER A 110 -32.20 -12.51 13.52
N THR A 111 -31.10 -12.08 12.91
CA THR A 111 -30.70 -10.66 12.87
C THR A 111 -31.67 -9.83 12.02
N VAL A 112 -32.02 -10.29 10.82
CA VAL A 112 -32.99 -9.63 9.93
C VAL A 112 -34.39 -9.57 10.58
N MET A 113 -34.73 -10.57 11.39
CA MET A 113 -35.99 -10.65 12.12
C MET A 113 -35.99 -9.89 13.48
N GLY A 114 -35.00 -9.02 13.71
CA GLY A 114 -34.93 -8.22 14.93
C GLY A 114 -34.51 -9.00 16.19
N GLY A 115 -33.75 -10.05 16.04
CA GLY A 115 -33.27 -10.90 17.14
C GLY A 115 -34.29 -11.94 17.61
N VAL A 116 -35.36 -12.17 16.87
CA VAL A 116 -36.39 -13.16 17.20
C VAL A 116 -36.14 -14.46 16.46
N SER A 117 -35.80 -15.53 17.20
CA SER A 117 -35.77 -16.89 16.64
C SER A 117 -37.21 -17.37 16.38
N MET A 118 -37.50 -17.72 15.14
CA MET A 118 -38.81 -18.28 14.76
C MET A 118 -38.83 -19.80 14.97
N PRO A 119 -39.81 -20.34 15.70
CA PRO A 119 -40.00 -21.79 15.84
C PRO A 119 -40.17 -22.44 14.47
N GLY A 120 -39.36 -23.46 14.17
CA GLY A 120 -39.40 -24.20 12.90
C GLY A 120 -38.62 -23.59 11.73
N VAL A 121 -37.91 -22.49 11.92
CA VAL A 121 -36.95 -21.95 10.96
C VAL A 121 -35.55 -22.41 11.33
N THR A 122 -34.85 -23.01 10.38
CA THR A 122 -33.45 -23.41 10.57
C THR A 122 -32.58 -22.15 10.61
N PRO A 123 -31.72 -21.96 11.63
CA PRO A 123 -30.74 -20.88 11.62
C PRO A 123 -29.85 -20.95 10.37
N LEU A 124 -29.47 -19.80 9.83
CA LEU A 124 -28.54 -19.70 8.74
C LEU A 124 -27.26 -19.05 9.25
N PRO A 125 -26.27 -19.84 9.71
CA PRO A 125 -24.97 -19.34 10.08
C PRO A 125 -24.37 -18.59 8.89
N THR A 126 -23.95 -17.36 9.14
CA THR A 126 -23.46 -16.45 8.13
C THR A 126 -22.23 -15.74 8.68
N GLU A 127 -21.19 -15.71 7.90
CA GLU A 127 -19.97 -14.94 8.16
C GLU A 127 -19.86 -13.85 7.09
N ILE A 128 -19.57 -12.62 7.52
CA ILE A 128 -19.33 -11.51 6.62
C ILE A 128 -17.96 -10.95 6.93
N GLU A 129 -17.07 -11.09 5.98
CA GLU A 129 -15.71 -10.59 6.05
C GLU A 129 -15.50 -9.45 5.06
N THR A 130 -14.60 -8.53 5.42
CA THR A 130 -14.12 -7.50 4.52
C THR A 130 -12.62 -7.64 4.39
N SER A 131 -12.16 -7.82 3.15
CA SER A 131 -10.74 -7.81 2.83
C SER A 131 -10.37 -6.49 2.18
N THR A 132 -9.32 -5.86 2.71
CA THR A 132 -8.75 -4.64 2.14
C THR A 132 -7.30 -4.90 1.75
N SER A 133 -6.97 -4.67 0.49
CA SER A 133 -5.61 -4.81 -0.03
C SER A 133 -5.11 -3.45 -0.53
N VAL A 134 -3.96 -3.00 0.00
CA VAL A 134 -3.31 -1.76 -0.40
C VAL A 134 -1.92 -2.07 -0.92
N ARG A 135 -1.62 -1.63 -2.14
CA ARG A 135 -0.28 -1.69 -2.71
C ARG A 135 0.21 -0.28 -3.01
N HIS A 136 1.38 0.05 -2.48
CA HIS A 136 2.03 1.33 -2.68
C HIS A 136 3.33 1.14 -3.46
N ASN A 137 3.45 1.77 -4.64
CA ASN A 137 4.68 1.82 -5.43
C ASN A 137 5.17 3.26 -5.48
N SER A 138 6.49 3.45 -5.35
CA SER A 138 7.13 4.77 -5.33
C SER A 138 8.00 4.97 -6.56
N TYR A 139 7.97 6.19 -7.11
CA TYR A 139 8.86 6.65 -8.19
C TYR A 139 9.42 8.00 -7.79
N LEU A 140 10.68 8.03 -7.36
CA LEU A 140 11.27 9.17 -6.69
C LEU A 140 12.53 9.67 -7.41
N PHE A 141 12.75 10.96 -7.32
CA PHE A 141 14.04 11.60 -7.57
C PHE A 141 14.65 11.97 -6.23
N ASN A 142 15.83 11.41 -5.95
CA ASN A 142 16.54 11.57 -4.71
C ASN A 142 17.82 12.36 -4.91
N MET A 143 18.20 13.11 -3.88
CA MET A 143 19.51 13.71 -3.74
C MET A 143 20.12 13.27 -2.41
N TYR A 144 21.39 12.89 -2.44
CA TYR A 144 22.14 12.46 -1.27
C TYR A 144 23.42 13.29 -1.15
N TYR A 145 23.88 13.47 0.07
CA TYR A 145 25.18 14.00 0.40
C TYR A 145 25.98 12.92 1.13
N ASP A 146 27.09 12.48 0.52
CA ASP A 146 28.00 11.47 1.03
C ASP A 146 29.11 12.14 1.85
N PHE A 147 29.26 11.73 3.11
CA PHE A 147 30.32 12.24 3.98
C PHE A 147 31.58 11.43 3.74
N ASP A 148 32.60 12.07 3.14
CA ASP A 148 33.90 11.46 2.95
C ASP A 148 34.65 11.36 4.28
N LEU A 149 34.96 10.15 4.72
CA LEU A 149 35.73 9.86 5.92
C LEU A 149 37.21 9.54 5.62
N GLY A 150 37.69 9.96 4.45
CA GLY A 150 39.06 9.73 3.99
C GLY A 150 39.32 8.26 3.64
N ASN A 151 40.23 7.61 4.34
CA ASN A 151 40.62 6.21 4.05
C ASN A 151 39.63 5.15 4.55
N SER A 152 38.40 5.51 4.89
CA SER A 152 37.38 4.57 5.35
C SER A 152 36.64 3.93 4.18
N SER A 153 36.39 2.61 4.27
CA SER A 153 35.44 1.94 3.37
C SER A 153 33.98 2.32 3.63
N TRP A 154 33.70 2.99 4.75
CA TRP A 154 32.36 3.44 5.11
C TRP A 154 32.14 4.88 4.66
N THR A 155 31.02 5.10 4.00
CA THR A 155 30.58 6.41 3.52
C THR A 155 29.18 6.70 4.05
N PRO A 156 29.05 7.35 5.21
CA PRO A 156 27.76 7.80 5.71
C PRO A 156 27.12 8.79 4.74
N TYR A 157 25.80 8.82 4.69
CA TYR A 157 25.06 9.77 3.86
C TYR A 157 23.75 10.22 4.51
N ILE A 158 23.31 11.38 4.06
CA ILE A 158 21.95 11.87 4.28
C ILE A 158 21.31 12.14 2.93
N GLY A 159 20.00 12.05 2.83
CA GLY A 159 19.31 12.31 1.58
C GLY A 159 17.87 12.72 1.75
N ALA A 160 17.36 13.29 0.68
CA ALA A 160 15.94 13.62 0.54
C ALA A 160 15.50 13.35 -0.89
N GLY A 161 14.23 13.02 -1.05
CA GLY A 161 13.63 12.73 -2.34
C GLY A 161 12.21 13.23 -2.45
N VAL A 162 11.78 13.43 -3.69
CA VAL A 162 10.41 13.79 -4.03
C VAL A 162 9.97 13.05 -5.29
N GLY A 163 8.69 12.77 -5.41
CA GLY A 163 8.18 12.09 -6.59
C GLY A 163 6.71 11.74 -6.53
N LEU A 164 6.40 10.53 -6.98
CA LEU A 164 5.05 10.04 -7.17
C LEU A 164 4.87 8.70 -6.45
N GLY A 165 3.91 8.65 -5.54
CA GLY A 165 3.35 7.44 -4.97
C GLY A 165 2.15 6.96 -5.80
N VAL A 166 2.10 5.68 -6.11
CA VAL A 166 0.98 5.03 -6.79
C VAL A 166 0.35 4.03 -5.84
N TYR A 167 -0.83 4.38 -5.35
CA TYR A 167 -1.59 3.58 -4.40
C TYR A 167 -2.70 2.84 -5.13
N ARG A 168 -2.68 1.52 -5.06
CA ARG A 168 -3.79 0.67 -5.53
C ARG A 168 -4.51 0.14 -4.32
N GLN A 169 -5.78 0.48 -4.21
CA GLN A 169 -6.64 0.01 -3.13
C GLN A 169 -7.70 -0.91 -3.73
N LYS A 170 -7.86 -2.07 -3.12
CA LYS A 170 -8.95 -2.99 -3.41
C LYS A 170 -9.65 -3.29 -2.10
N ALA A 171 -10.96 -3.30 -2.13
CA ALA A 171 -11.76 -3.79 -1.02
C ALA A 171 -12.78 -4.77 -1.56
N SER A 172 -12.93 -5.90 -0.88
CA SER A 172 -13.95 -6.90 -1.15
C SER A 172 -14.73 -7.20 0.14
N VAL A 173 -15.97 -7.60 -0.06
CA VAL A 173 -16.83 -8.13 1.01
C VAL A 173 -17.17 -9.55 0.62
N GLU A 174 -16.91 -10.49 1.51
CA GLU A 174 -17.32 -11.88 1.36
C GLU A 174 -18.48 -12.18 2.30
N ILE A 175 -19.54 -12.76 1.75
CA ILE A 175 -20.69 -13.25 2.52
C ILE A 175 -20.71 -14.76 2.37
N ASP A 176 -20.25 -15.45 3.40
CA ASP A 176 -20.26 -16.91 3.47
C ASP A 176 -21.44 -17.39 4.31
N VAL A 177 -22.13 -18.41 3.82
CA VAL A 177 -23.26 -19.04 4.50
C VAL A 177 -23.07 -20.55 4.53
N ASP A 178 -23.52 -21.21 5.59
CA ASP A 178 -23.53 -22.66 5.64
C ASP A 178 -24.44 -23.26 4.57
N ASP A 179 -23.84 -23.89 3.55
CA ASP A 179 -24.55 -24.47 2.41
C ASP A 179 -25.61 -25.51 2.81
N ALA A 180 -25.34 -26.30 3.86
CA ALA A 180 -26.27 -27.31 4.33
C ALA A 180 -27.47 -26.68 5.03
N ALA A 181 -27.25 -25.63 5.83
CA ALA A 181 -28.28 -24.86 6.48
C ALA A 181 -29.12 -24.10 5.44
N LEU A 182 -28.47 -23.49 4.43
CA LEU A 182 -29.15 -22.82 3.32
C LEU A 182 -30.04 -23.79 2.55
N ALA A 183 -29.53 -24.97 2.17
CA ALA A 183 -30.31 -25.98 1.48
C ALA A 183 -31.49 -26.48 2.33
N ALA A 184 -31.28 -26.70 3.64
CA ALA A 184 -32.36 -27.10 4.54
C ALA A 184 -33.43 -26.03 4.69
N LEU A 185 -33.03 -24.75 4.75
CA LEU A 185 -33.92 -23.59 4.81
C LEU A 185 -34.76 -23.46 3.55
N LEU A 186 -34.16 -23.54 2.37
CA LEU A 186 -34.84 -23.41 1.08
C LEU A 186 -35.80 -24.57 0.79
N ASN A 187 -35.49 -25.77 1.24
CA ASN A 187 -36.34 -26.96 1.11
C ASN A 187 -37.35 -27.11 2.25
N GLY A 188 -37.26 -26.27 3.28
CA GLY A 188 -38.14 -26.30 4.45
C GLY A 188 -39.49 -25.60 4.20
N PRO A 189 -40.37 -25.62 5.21
CA PRO A 189 -41.75 -25.06 5.10
C PRO A 189 -41.74 -23.55 4.79
N MET A 190 -40.66 -22.84 5.10
CA MET A 190 -40.52 -21.38 4.90
C MET A 190 -39.72 -21.01 3.63
N GLY A 191 -39.23 -22.02 2.88
CA GLY A 191 -38.35 -21.79 1.71
C GLY A 191 -39.00 -20.91 0.64
N GLY A 192 -40.30 -21.07 0.42
CA GLY A 192 -41.05 -20.24 -0.54
C GLY A 192 -41.15 -18.77 -0.17
N MET A 193 -40.98 -18.42 1.12
CA MET A 193 -40.98 -17.05 1.62
C MET A 193 -39.56 -16.49 1.70
N ILE A 194 -38.63 -17.27 2.20
CA ILE A 194 -37.23 -16.85 2.47
C ILE A 194 -36.40 -16.85 1.18
N GLY A 195 -36.64 -17.83 0.28
CA GLY A 195 -35.90 -17.93 -0.99
C GLY A 195 -35.88 -16.64 -1.81
N PRO A 196 -37.03 -15.97 -2.05
CA PRO A 196 -37.06 -14.67 -2.74
C PRO A 196 -36.32 -13.54 -1.99
N MET A 197 -36.26 -13.58 -0.66
CA MET A 197 -35.51 -12.59 0.13
C MET A 197 -34.00 -12.82 0.02
N LEU A 198 -33.56 -14.05 -0.01
CA LEU A 198 -32.13 -14.40 -0.16
C LEU A 198 -31.66 -14.30 -1.61
N ALA A 199 -32.54 -14.41 -2.60
CA ALA A 199 -32.19 -14.32 -4.01
C ALA A 199 -31.60 -12.97 -4.42
N GLY A 200 -31.80 -11.92 -3.60
CA GLY A 200 -31.18 -10.60 -3.79
C GLY A 200 -29.91 -10.38 -2.98
N VAL A 201 -29.53 -11.32 -2.12
CA VAL A 201 -28.30 -11.21 -1.33
C VAL A 201 -27.16 -11.80 -2.16
N PRO A 202 -26.15 -11.01 -2.51
CA PRO A 202 -24.96 -11.52 -3.21
C PRO A 202 -24.17 -12.40 -2.23
N LEU A 203 -24.17 -13.71 -2.45
CA LEU A 203 -23.36 -14.66 -1.69
C LEU A 203 -21.98 -14.80 -2.34
N GLY A 204 -20.95 -15.00 -1.51
CA GLY A 204 -19.56 -15.07 -1.94
C GLY A 204 -18.87 -13.70 -1.97
N GLU A 205 -17.68 -13.67 -2.59
CA GLU A 205 -16.83 -12.48 -2.65
C GLU A 205 -17.33 -11.46 -3.67
N MET A 206 -17.46 -10.22 -3.23
CA MET A 206 -17.77 -9.05 -4.06
C MET A 206 -16.67 -7.99 -3.95
N GLU A 207 -16.13 -7.55 -5.08
CA GLU A 207 -15.29 -6.36 -5.12
C GLU A 207 -16.16 -5.10 -4.98
N VAL A 208 -15.95 -4.34 -3.89
CA VAL A 208 -16.71 -3.12 -3.59
C VAL A 208 -15.93 -1.86 -3.92
N ALA A 209 -14.60 -1.94 -4.01
CA ALA A 209 -13.75 -0.83 -4.44
C ALA A 209 -12.48 -1.34 -5.13
N ASN A 210 -12.09 -0.63 -6.20
CA ASN A 210 -10.84 -0.87 -6.92
C ASN A 210 -10.38 0.44 -7.53
N ASP A 211 -9.59 1.19 -6.78
CA ASP A 211 -9.15 2.52 -7.15
C ASP A 211 -7.62 2.59 -7.22
N THR A 212 -7.12 3.46 -8.11
CA THR A 212 -5.70 3.80 -8.20
C THR A 212 -5.53 5.29 -8.02
N LEU A 213 -4.80 5.67 -6.98
CA LEU A 213 -4.51 7.04 -6.63
C LEU A 213 -3.04 7.37 -6.98
N TYR A 214 -2.81 8.60 -7.44
CA TYR A 214 -1.49 9.12 -7.76
C TYR A 214 -1.23 10.33 -6.90
N GLU A 215 -0.31 10.22 -5.93
CA GLU A 215 -0.10 11.21 -4.91
C GLU A 215 1.34 11.72 -4.93
N PHE A 216 1.53 12.97 -4.52
CA PHE A 216 2.86 13.51 -4.30
C PHE A 216 3.49 12.83 -3.10
N GLU A 217 4.72 12.35 -3.27
CA GLU A 217 5.48 11.64 -2.25
C GLU A 217 6.81 12.33 -2.01
N TRP A 218 7.23 12.35 -0.76
CA TRP A 218 8.54 12.83 -0.37
C TRP A 218 9.17 11.90 0.67
N GLN A 219 10.49 11.88 0.70
CA GLN A 219 11.22 11.11 1.69
C GLN A 219 12.45 11.85 2.20
N VAL A 220 12.87 11.50 3.41
CA VAL A 220 14.15 11.89 3.99
C VAL A 220 14.80 10.64 4.58
N GLY A 221 16.12 10.56 4.52
CA GLY A 221 16.80 9.38 4.99
C GLY A 221 18.25 9.62 5.39
N ILE A 222 18.74 8.65 6.16
CA ILE A 222 20.13 8.56 6.57
C ILE A 222 20.62 7.12 6.35
N GLY A 223 21.90 6.96 6.07
CA GLY A 223 22.45 5.62 5.88
C GLY A 223 23.96 5.64 5.77
N THR A 224 24.48 4.51 5.40
CA THR A 224 25.90 4.34 5.11
C THR A 224 26.11 3.36 3.99
N ALA A 225 27.05 3.64 3.12
CA ALA A 225 27.55 2.71 2.13
C ALA A 225 28.84 2.06 2.63
N TYR A 226 28.98 0.76 2.44
CA TYR A 226 30.23 0.03 2.61
C TYR A 226 30.82 -0.28 1.24
N ASN A 227 31.94 0.37 0.87
CA ASN A 227 32.63 0.17 -0.39
C ASN A 227 33.57 -1.03 -0.25
N PHE A 228 33.20 -2.16 -0.84
CA PHE A 228 34.03 -3.38 -0.80
C PHE A 228 34.95 -3.53 -2.02
N SER A 229 34.75 -2.69 -3.05
CA SER A 229 35.67 -2.47 -4.16
C SER A 229 35.55 -1.05 -4.68
N GLU A 230 36.32 -0.70 -5.73
CA GLU A 230 36.23 0.61 -6.39
C GLU A 230 34.84 0.79 -7.07
N ASP A 231 34.24 -0.29 -7.59
CA ASP A 231 33.01 -0.26 -8.36
C ASP A 231 31.78 -0.67 -7.53
N TRP A 232 31.96 -1.38 -6.42
CA TRP A 232 30.85 -1.98 -5.69
C TRP A 232 30.70 -1.47 -4.26
N ALA A 233 29.49 -1.13 -3.91
CA ALA A 233 29.12 -0.74 -2.55
C ALA A 233 27.84 -1.45 -2.10
N MET A 234 27.73 -1.71 -0.80
CA MET A 234 26.52 -2.13 -0.13
C MET A 234 25.95 -0.93 0.64
N ASP A 235 24.69 -0.58 0.40
CA ASP A 235 23.99 0.49 1.08
C ASP A 235 23.08 -0.07 2.18
N ILE A 236 23.14 0.52 3.37
CA ILE A 236 22.21 0.27 4.46
C ILE A 236 21.67 1.62 4.92
N GLY A 237 20.35 1.78 4.96
CA GLY A 237 19.74 3.06 5.31
C GLY A 237 18.40 2.93 6.00
N TYR A 238 18.05 4.00 6.67
CA TYR A 238 16.71 4.24 7.21
C TYR A 238 16.11 5.44 6.48
N ARG A 239 14.83 5.33 6.12
CA ARG A 239 14.08 6.40 5.46
C ARG A 239 12.74 6.62 6.16
N PHE A 240 12.33 7.85 6.19
CA PHE A 240 10.97 8.27 6.48
C PHE A 240 10.35 8.76 5.17
N ASN A 241 9.30 8.09 4.74
CA ASN A 241 8.56 8.36 3.53
C ASN A 241 7.17 8.89 3.90
N SER A 242 6.62 9.81 3.12
CA SER A 242 5.28 10.33 3.38
C SER A 242 4.60 10.87 2.13
N SER A 243 3.28 10.74 2.11
CA SER A 243 2.40 11.31 1.11
C SER A 243 1.05 11.72 1.73
N ASN A 244 0.26 12.49 0.97
CA ASN A 244 -1.13 12.76 1.33
C ASN A 244 -2.04 11.96 0.40
N VAL A 245 -2.73 10.96 0.97
CA VAL A 245 -3.65 10.10 0.23
C VAL A 245 -5.06 10.46 0.65
N ALA A 246 -5.91 10.89 -0.28
CA ALA A 246 -7.30 11.28 -0.03
C ALA A 246 -7.46 12.28 1.14
N ASP A 247 -6.58 13.29 1.22
CA ASP A 247 -6.49 14.30 2.28
C ASP A 247 -6.00 13.79 3.66
N GLU A 248 -5.55 12.53 3.73
CA GLU A 248 -4.98 11.95 4.96
C GLU A 248 -3.46 11.82 4.83
N PHE A 249 -2.75 12.11 5.93
CA PHE A 249 -1.30 11.98 5.98
C PHE A 249 -0.92 10.50 6.20
N VAL A 250 -0.26 9.93 5.19
CA VAL A 250 0.26 8.55 5.22
C VAL A 250 1.78 8.62 5.30
N TYR A 251 2.37 7.82 6.14
CA TYR A 251 3.81 7.76 6.29
C TYR A 251 4.31 6.31 6.45
N ALA A 252 5.57 6.11 6.14
CA ALA A 252 6.23 4.82 6.35
C ALA A 252 7.63 5.02 6.94
N HIS A 253 8.00 4.10 7.82
CA HIS A 253 9.35 3.92 8.31
C HIS A 253 9.99 2.76 7.56
N GLU A 254 11.06 3.03 6.84
CA GLU A 254 11.67 2.06 5.95
C GLU A 254 13.11 1.75 6.36
N ILE A 255 13.46 0.47 6.30
CA ILE A 255 14.85 0.00 6.35
C ILE A 255 15.20 -0.53 4.96
N LYS A 256 16.27 0.02 4.39
CA LYS A 256 16.78 -0.36 3.07
C LYS A 256 18.11 -1.07 3.19
N VAL A 257 18.27 -2.15 2.43
CA VAL A 257 19.56 -2.79 2.16
C VAL A 257 19.69 -3.00 0.66
N GLY A 258 20.79 -2.54 0.07
CA GLY A 258 20.99 -2.62 -1.37
C GLY A 258 22.43 -2.80 -1.76
N VAL A 259 22.65 -3.08 -3.05
CA VAL A 259 23.95 -3.14 -3.68
C VAL A 259 23.97 -2.17 -4.85
N ARG A 260 25.06 -1.43 -4.98
CA ARG A 260 25.29 -0.44 -6.01
C ARG A 260 26.54 -0.77 -6.80
N TYR A 261 26.45 -0.66 -8.12
CA TYR A 261 27.56 -0.75 -9.06
C TYR A 261 27.81 0.61 -9.69
N THR A 262 29.05 1.05 -9.64
CA THR A 262 29.55 2.31 -10.18
C THR A 262 30.38 2.02 -11.43
N PHE A 263 30.20 2.78 -12.51
CA PHE A 263 30.85 2.58 -13.80
C PHE A 263 32.18 3.33 -13.92
#